data_0bb35486d7acc3f454d9cc16ab43167e
#
_entry.id   0bb35486d7acc3f454d9cc16ab43167e
#
_cell.length_a   1.000
_cell.length_b   1.000
_cell.length_c   1.000
_cell.angle_alpha   90.00
_cell.angle_beta   90.00
_cell.angle_gamma   90.00
#
_symmetry.space_group_name_H-M   'P 1'
#
loop_
_entity.id
_entity.type
_entity.pdbx_description
1 polymer ?
#
loop_
_entity_poly.entity_id
_entity_poly.type
_entity_poly.pdbx_seq_one_letter_code
_entity_poly.pdbx_strand_id
1 'polypeptide(L)'
;LKAQAVCARTFACLTTKHLSAYGFDVCSSTDCQAYSGIGEATSATDRAVEETEGECLYYDGELAQAYYHSSDGGATEDAENVWGTDVPYLRGKEDPYEAQISIPDYRWTVTYTWEELTWVLQNSGYDIGDVVDAYVSEVTDLGNVYSVTFVDSRGKTLVRTGDDARMAFYSTTLGKNVPSLRFTITGGTGGGSSYAVNSASGTLSALDGAAVISGGGTIS
;
A
#
# COMPACT_ATOMS: atom_id res chain seq x y z
N LEU A 1 -9.08 -7.41 -17.58
CA LEU A 1 -10.29 -6.56 -17.54
C LEU A 1 -11.49 -7.28 -16.93
N LYS A 2 -11.84 -8.53 -17.37
CA LYS A 2 -12.99 -9.27 -16.83
C LYS A 2 -12.90 -9.51 -15.32
N ALA A 3 -11.76 -9.98 -14.82
CA ALA A 3 -11.55 -10.17 -13.38
C ALA A 3 -11.76 -8.85 -12.60
N GLN A 4 -11.23 -7.73 -13.15
CA GLN A 4 -11.43 -6.41 -12.53
C GLN A 4 -12.90 -5.98 -12.54
N ALA A 5 -13.64 -6.26 -13.62
CA ALA A 5 -15.08 -5.95 -13.70
C ALA A 5 -15.86 -6.72 -12.63
N VAL A 6 -15.55 -8.01 -12.42
CA VAL A 6 -16.18 -8.85 -11.38
C VAL A 6 -15.81 -8.35 -9.97
N CYS A 7 -14.52 -8.04 -9.71
CA CYS A 7 -14.10 -7.51 -8.41
C CYS A 7 -14.76 -6.17 -8.10
N ALA A 8 -14.76 -5.23 -9.06
CA ALA A 8 -15.35 -3.90 -8.87
C ALA A 8 -16.85 -3.97 -8.62
N ARG A 9 -17.56 -4.84 -9.34
CA ARG A 9 -19.00 -5.09 -9.15
C ARG A 9 -19.26 -5.69 -7.77
N THR A 10 -18.50 -6.72 -7.38
CA THR A 10 -18.64 -7.36 -6.08
C THR A 10 -18.44 -6.36 -4.94
N PHE A 11 -17.40 -5.54 -5.01
CA PHE A 11 -17.13 -4.48 -4.05
C PHE A 11 -18.29 -3.48 -3.98
N ALA A 12 -18.81 -3.01 -5.12
CA ALA A 12 -19.93 -2.07 -5.17
C ALA A 12 -21.22 -2.66 -4.58
N CYS A 13 -21.49 -3.95 -4.82
CA CYS A 13 -22.66 -4.63 -4.25
C CYS A 13 -22.56 -4.84 -2.74
N LEU A 14 -21.33 -5.00 -2.20
CA LEU A 14 -21.10 -5.23 -0.78
C LEU A 14 -21.05 -3.91 0.01
N THR A 15 -20.52 -2.83 -0.58
CA THR A 15 -20.19 -1.59 0.13
C THR A 15 -21.41 -0.71 0.29
N THR A 16 -21.72 -0.36 1.56
CA THR A 16 -22.75 0.62 1.94
C THR A 16 -22.19 1.71 2.83
N LYS A 17 -20.88 1.96 2.71
CA LYS A 17 -20.06 2.80 3.61
C LYS A 17 -20.65 4.20 3.84
N HIS A 18 -21.19 4.79 2.80
CA HIS A 18 -21.73 6.16 2.83
C HIS A 18 -23.25 6.25 2.94
N LEU A 19 -23.96 5.11 2.90
CA LEU A 19 -25.43 5.11 2.80
C LEU A 19 -26.09 5.83 3.99
N SER A 20 -25.66 5.54 5.21
CA SER A 20 -26.29 6.11 6.42
C SER A 20 -26.03 7.60 6.60
N ALA A 21 -24.85 8.11 6.16
CA ALA A 21 -24.48 9.50 6.36
C ALA A 21 -24.84 10.40 5.17
N TYR A 22 -24.82 9.86 3.96
CA TYR A 22 -24.89 10.65 2.73
C TYR A 22 -25.94 10.17 1.72
N GLY A 23 -26.58 9.02 1.93
CA GLY A 23 -27.62 8.49 1.06
C GLY A 23 -27.14 7.89 -0.28
N PHE A 24 -25.86 7.52 -0.39
CA PHE A 24 -25.30 6.79 -1.51
C PHE A 24 -24.37 5.66 -1.01
N ASP A 25 -24.18 4.62 -1.80
CA ASP A 25 -23.41 3.43 -1.38
C ASP A 25 -21.90 3.62 -1.53
N VAL A 26 -21.45 4.15 -2.68
CA VAL A 26 -20.04 4.29 -3.03
C VAL A 26 -19.71 5.71 -3.49
N CYS A 27 -18.52 6.19 -3.16
CA CYS A 27 -17.97 7.44 -3.68
C CYS A 27 -17.04 7.19 -4.88
N SER A 28 -16.67 8.26 -5.58
CA SER A 28 -15.81 8.21 -6.78
C SER A 28 -14.31 8.35 -6.49
N SER A 29 -13.92 8.40 -5.21
CA SER A 29 -12.52 8.51 -4.78
C SER A 29 -11.95 7.15 -4.38
N THR A 30 -10.65 7.11 -4.07
CA THR A 30 -9.95 5.92 -3.55
C THR A 30 -10.45 5.46 -2.18
N ASP A 31 -11.31 6.23 -1.51
CA ASP A 31 -11.98 5.81 -0.29
C ASP A 31 -12.98 4.66 -0.53
N CYS A 32 -13.52 4.56 -1.76
CA CYS A 32 -14.31 3.43 -2.24
C CYS A 32 -13.66 2.83 -3.49
N GLN A 33 -13.95 3.40 -4.66
CA GLN A 33 -13.37 3.04 -5.93
C GLN A 33 -13.14 4.29 -6.76
N ALA A 34 -11.90 4.53 -7.21
CA ALA A 34 -11.61 5.65 -8.11
C ALA A 34 -12.45 5.51 -9.39
N TYR A 35 -13.23 6.54 -9.69
CA TYR A 35 -14.11 6.58 -10.85
C TYR A 35 -14.04 7.95 -11.54
N SER A 36 -13.55 7.97 -12.77
CA SER A 36 -13.35 9.18 -13.57
C SER A 36 -14.51 9.48 -14.53
N GLY A 37 -15.59 8.72 -14.44
CA GLY A 37 -16.75 8.83 -15.34
C GLY A 37 -16.65 7.90 -16.56
N ILE A 38 -17.74 7.85 -17.34
CA ILE A 38 -17.83 6.99 -18.52
C ILE A 38 -16.97 7.47 -19.70
N GLY A 39 -16.40 8.68 -19.62
CA GLY A 39 -15.49 9.20 -20.65
C GLY A 39 -14.20 8.39 -20.82
N GLU A 40 -13.81 7.63 -19.80
CA GLU A 40 -12.67 6.72 -19.83
C GLU A 40 -13.02 5.31 -20.34
N ALA A 41 -14.30 5.04 -20.62
CA ALA A 41 -14.73 3.75 -21.13
C ALA A 41 -14.19 3.50 -22.55
N THR A 42 -13.84 2.24 -22.79
CA THR A 42 -13.37 1.75 -24.10
C THR A 42 -14.19 0.54 -24.51
N SER A 43 -14.19 0.19 -25.80
CA SER A 43 -14.86 -1.02 -26.26
C SER A 43 -14.35 -2.31 -25.60
N ALA A 44 -13.11 -2.30 -25.09
CA ALA A 44 -12.55 -3.45 -24.36
C ALA A 44 -13.09 -3.51 -22.92
N THR A 45 -13.24 -2.37 -22.25
CA THR A 45 -13.85 -2.31 -20.90
C THR A 45 -15.34 -2.61 -20.94
N ASP A 46 -16.06 -2.05 -21.92
CA ASP A 46 -17.50 -2.32 -22.13
C ASP A 46 -17.76 -3.80 -22.34
N ARG A 47 -17.02 -4.42 -23.25
CA ARG A 47 -17.10 -5.87 -23.48
C ARG A 47 -16.78 -6.70 -22.26
N ALA A 48 -15.79 -6.29 -21.44
CA ALA A 48 -15.46 -7.00 -20.20
C ALA A 48 -16.61 -6.96 -19.19
N VAL A 49 -17.32 -5.84 -19.09
CA VAL A 49 -18.50 -5.67 -18.23
C VAL A 49 -19.68 -6.49 -18.76
N GLU A 50 -19.97 -6.42 -20.06
CA GLU A 50 -21.05 -7.17 -20.72
C GLU A 50 -20.84 -8.69 -20.60
N GLU A 51 -19.63 -9.18 -20.92
CA GLU A 51 -19.31 -10.62 -20.88
C GLU A 51 -19.23 -11.19 -19.45
N THR A 52 -19.29 -10.36 -18.41
CA THR A 52 -19.33 -10.74 -16.99
C THR A 52 -20.60 -10.24 -16.30
N GLU A 53 -21.67 -9.93 -17.06
CA GLU A 53 -22.90 -9.40 -16.49
C GLU A 53 -23.45 -10.31 -15.39
N GLY A 54 -23.79 -9.74 -14.22
CA GLY A 54 -24.33 -10.46 -13.07
C GLY A 54 -23.31 -11.31 -12.30
N GLU A 55 -22.06 -11.46 -12.76
CA GLU A 55 -21.04 -12.23 -12.04
C GLU A 55 -20.49 -11.44 -10.85
N CYS A 56 -20.49 -12.07 -9.66
CA CYS A 56 -19.88 -11.56 -8.43
C CYS A 56 -19.10 -12.69 -7.74
N LEU A 57 -18.16 -12.29 -6.87
CA LEU A 57 -17.39 -13.22 -6.04
C LEU A 57 -18.15 -13.53 -4.75
N TYR A 58 -18.19 -14.81 -4.39
CA TYR A 58 -18.81 -15.31 -3.17
C TYR A 58 -17.85 -16.19 -2.40
N TYR A 59 -17.96 -16.15 -1.07
CA TYR A 59 -17.33 -17.07 -0.15
C TYR A 59 -18.38 -17.53 0.88
N ASP A 60 -18.56 -18.83 1.02
CA ASP A 60 -19.57 -19.46 1.90
C ASP A 60 -21.01 -18.91 1.72
N GLY A 61 -21.37 -18.55 0.48
CA GLY A 61 -22.71 -18.04 0.13
C GLY A 61 -22.92 -16.54 0.32
N GLU A 62 -21.92 -15.83 0.88
CA GLU A 62 -21.95 -14.38 1.05
C GLU A 62 -21.03 -13.70 0.02
N LEU A 63 -21.31 -12.42 -0.31
CA LEU A 63 -20.44 -11.63 -1.18
C LEU A 63 -19.04 -11.49 -0.56
N ALA A 64 -18.01 -11.79 -1.34
CA ALA A 64 -16.63 -11.68 -0.89
C ALA A 64 -16.15 -10.23 -0.86
N GLN A 65 -15.24 -9.92 0.07
CA GLN A 65 -14.52 -8.63 0.10
C GLN A 65 -13.48 -8.64 -1.04
N ALA A 66 -13.84 -8.08 -2.19
CA ALA A 66 -13.04 -8.12 -3.41
C ALA A 66 -12.14 -6.87 -3.50
N TYR A 67 -11.19 -6.73 -2.57
CA TYR A 67 -10.22 -5.65 -2.60
C TYR A 67 -9.24 -5.78 -3.75
N TYR A 68 -8.78 -4.65 -4.29
CA TYR A 68 -7.78 -4.58 -5.34
C TYR A 68 -6.91 -3.33 -5.20
N HIS A 69 -5.77 -3.32 -5.84
CA HIS A 69 -4.74 -2.29 -5.75
C HIS A 69 -4.05 -2.10 -7.10
N SER A 70 -3.26 -1.04 -7.24
CA SER A 70 -2.53 -0.72 -8.47
C SER A 70 -1.23 -1.51 -8.59
N SER A 71 -0.55 -1.76 -7.47
CA SER A 71 0.72 -2.50 -7.40
C SER A 71 0.88 -3.13 -6.03
N ASP A 72 1.32 -4.39 -5.97
CA ASP A 72 1.71 -5.06 -4.72
C ASP A 72 3.24 -5.09 -4.51
N GLY A 73 3.99 -4.70 -5.56
CA GLY A 73 5.45 -4.71 -5.51
C GLY A 73 6.06 -6.11 -5.65
N GLY A 74 5.26 -7.13 -6.02
CA GLY A 74 5.69 -8.50 -6.27
C GLY A 74 5.11 -9.55 -5.32
N ALA A 75 4.31 -9.16 -4.33
CA ALA A 75 3.49 -10.08 -3.53
C ALA A 75 2.36 -9.33 -2.83
N THR A 76 1.17 -9.90 -2.84
CA THR A 76 0.07 -9.47 -1.98
C THR A 76 0.35 -9.84 -0.52
N GLU A 77 -0.53 -9.50 0.41
CA GLU A 77 -0.35 -9.82 1.82
C GLU A 77 -1.64 -10.36 2.43
N ASP A 78 -1.52 -11.13 3.52
CA ASP A 78 -2.66 -11.57 4.30
C ASP A 78 -3.43 -10.39 4.88
N ALA A 79 -4.75 -10.41 4.79
CA ALA A 79 -5.61 -9.36 5.34
C ALA A 79 -5.36 -9.13 6.84
N GLU A 80 -5.03 -10.18 7.58
CA GLU A 80 -4.69 -10.12 9.00
C GLU A 80 -3.44 -9.25 9.24
N ASN A 81 -2.40 -9.41 8.41
CA ASN A 81 -1.17 -8.61 8.52
C ASN A 81 -1.38 -7.15 8.13
N VAL A 82 -2.33 -6.87 7.22
CA VAL A 82 -2.58 -5.51 6.73
C VAL A 82 -3.54 -4.76 7.64
N TRP A 83 -4.67 -5.39 8.00
CA TRP A 83 -5.79 -4.74 8.70
C TRP A 83 -6.13 -5.35 10.06
N GLY A 84 -5.39 -6.37 10.51
CA GLY A 84 -5.63 -7.03 11.79
C GLY A 84 -6.86 -7.93 11.85
N THR A 85 -7.44 -8.27 10.68
CA THR A 85 -8.62 -9.13 10.59
C THR A 85 -8.32 -10.31 9.68
N ASP A 86 -8.45 -11.52 10.21
CA ASP A 86 -8.34 -12.75 9.43
C ASP A 86 -9.52 -12.89 8.46
N VAL A 87 -9.22 -12.92 7.17
CA VAL A 87 -10.18 -13.19 6.10
C VAL A 87 -9.69 -14.41 5.32
N PRO A 88 -10.35 -15.58 5.44
CA PRO A 88 -9.81 -16.87 5.00
C PRO A 88 -9.41 -16.93 3.52
N TYR A 89 -9.99 -16.12 2.67
CA TYR A 89 -9.74 -16.08 1.22
C TYR A 89 -8.86 -14.90 0.78
N LEU A 90 -8.51 -13.96 1.67
CA LEU A 90 -7.57 -12.85 1.41
C LEU A 90 -6.19 -13.21 1.98
N ARG A 91 -5.53 -14.15 1.33
CA ARG A 91 -4.19 -14.62 1.69
C ARG A 91 -3.14 -14.04 0.76
N GLY A 92 -2.00 -13.73 1.33
CA GLY A 92 -0.84 -13.27 0.59
C GLY A 92 -0.35 -14.31 -0.41
N LYS A 93 0.10 -13.83 -1.57
CA LYS A 93 0.67 -14.65 -2.65
C LYS A 93 1.74 -13.88 -3.37
N GLU A 94 2.78 -14.60 -3.82
CA GLU A 94 3.74 -14.05 -4.76
C GLU A 94 3.06 -13.66 -6.08
N ASP A 95 3.40 -12.49 -6.60
CA ASP A 95 3.01 -12.01 -7.94
C ASP A 95 4.23 -11.82 -8.83
N PRO A 96 4.65 -12.87 -9.58
CA PRO A 96 5.75 -12.75 -10.51
C PRO A 96 5.35 -12.04 -11.82
N TYR A 97 4.08 -11.73 -12.03
CA TYR A 97 3.57 -11.19 -13.28
C TYR A 97 3.70 -9.67 -13.35
N GLU A 98 3.52 -8.98 -12.23
CA GLU A 98 3.65 -7.53 -12.16
C GLU A 98 5.03 -7.06 -12.66
N ALA A 99 6.09 -7.79 -12.32
CA ALA A 99 7.45 -7.51 -12.78
C ALA A 99 7.66 -7.62 -14.30
N GLN A 100 6.75 -8.30 -15.01
CA GLN A 100 6.86 -8.54 -16.45
C GLN A 100 6.24 -7.43 -17.30
N ILE A 101 5.54 -6.50 -16.68
CA ILE A 101 4.90 -5.37 -17.34
C ILE A 101 5.47 -4.06 -16.81
N SER A 102 5.41 -3.01 -17.63
CA SER A 102 5.85 -1.68 -17.20
C SER A 102 4.69 -0.96 -16.54
N ILE A 103 4.71 -0.92 -15.22
CA ILE A 103 3.79 -0.13 -14.40
C ILE A 103 4.57 0.92 -13.61
N PRO A 104 4.08 2.18 -13.55
CA PRO A 104 4.81 3.27 -12.89
C PRO A 104 5.13 3.02 -11.42
N ASP A 105 4.20 2.38 -10.69
CA ASP A 105 4.30 2.20 -9.24
C ASP A 105 5.01 0.89 -8.82
N TYR A 106 5.53 0.12 -9.77
CA TYR A 106 6.24 -1.13 -9.44
C TYR A 106 7.64 -0.87 -8.85
N ARG A 107 8.36 0.14 -9.41
CA ARG A 107 9.68 0.55 -8.93
C ARG A 107 9.66 2.05 -8.63
N TRP A 108 9.90 2.40 -7.40
CA TRP A 108 9.79 3.77 -6.94
C TRP A 108 10.83 4.10 -5.86
N THR A 109 11.08 5.37 -5.68
CA THR A 109 11.90 5.91 -4.60
C THR A 109 11.30 7.22 -4.13
N VAL A 110 11.12 7.35 -2.84
CA VAL A 110 10.62 8.57 -2.19
C VAL A 110 11.63 9.00 -1.13
N THR A 111 11.99 10.28 -1.12
CA THR A 111 12.92 10.83 -0.15
C THR A 111 12.19 11.78 0.80
N TYR A 112 12.48 11.66 2.09
CA TYR A 112 12.02 12.57 3.13
C TYR A 112 13.22 13.14 3.87
N THR A 113 13.19 14.45 4.16
CA THR A 113 14.02 14.99 5.23
C THR A 113 13.49 14.56 6.59
N TRP A 114 14.29 14.60 7.63
CA TRP A 114 13.85 14.29 8.99
C TRP A 114 12.76 15.25 9.47
N GLU A 115 12.86 16.53 9.07
CA GLU A 115 11.83 17.54 9.33
C GLU A 115 10.50 17.22 8.64
N GLU A 116 10.54 16.78 7.38
CA GLU A 116 9.33 16.35 6.66
C GLU A 116 8.69 15.13 7.33
N LEU A 117 9.47 14.10 7.73
CA LEU A 117 8.93 12.94 8.46
C LEU A 117 8.35 13.34 9.81
N THR A 118 9.05 14.19 10.57
CA THR A 118 8.54 14.74 11.82
C THR A 118 7.19 15.42 11.60
N TRP A 119 7.13 16.29 10.59
CA TRP A 119 5.90 17.01 10.27
C TRP A 119 4.76 16.08 9.85
N VAL A 120 5.03 15.08 8.99
CA VAL A 120 4.01 14.13 8.53
C VAL A 120 3.44 13.33 9.70
N LEU A 121 4.30 12.80 10.57
CA LEU A 121 3.86 12.00 11.71
C LEU A 121 3.08 12.84 12.74
N GLN A 122 3.57 14.01 13.08
CA GLN A 122 2.88 14.91 14.03
C GLN A 122 1.55 15.42 13.48
N ASN A 123 1.50 15.77 12.19
CA ASN A 123 0.26 16.22 11.53
C ASN A 123 -0.77 15.07 11.39
N SER A 124 -0.32 13.83 11.37
CA SER A 124 -1.18 12.63 11.45
C SER A 124 -1.63 12.30 12.89
N GLY A 125 -1.25 13.13 13.87
CA GLY A 125 -1.68 12.98 15.28
C GLY A 125 -0.80 12.04 16.11
N TYR A 126 0.36 11.60 15.59
CA TYR A 126 1.25 10.75 16.36
C TYR A 126 2.07 11.57 17.38
N ASP A 127 2.15 11.05 18.60
CA ASP A 127 2.96 11.65 19.68
C ASP A 127 4.42 11.21 19.54
N ILE A 128 5.21 11.98 18.76
CA ILE A 128 6.64 11.80 18.54
C ILE A 128 7.31 13.17 18.46
N GLY A 129 8.57 13.27 18.93
CA GLY A 129 9.40 14.46 18.79
C GLY A 129 10.08 14.54 17.41
N ASP A 130 11.17 15.31 17.32
CA ASP A 130 11.94 15.45 16.09
C ASP A 130 12.54 14.09 15.69
N VAL A 131 12.09 13.55 14.58
CA VAL A 131 12.55 12.24 14.07
C VAL A 131 13.99 12.36 13.61
N VAL A 132 14.82 11.40 14.03
CA VAL A 132 16.24 11.33 13.66
C VAL A 132 16.62 9.99 13.03
N ASP A 133 15.70 9.01 13.10
CA ASP A 133 15.92 7.69 12.50
C ASP A 133 14.58 7.02 12.17
N ALA A 134 14.60 6.18 11.13
CA ALA A 134 13.49 5.32 10.73
C ALA A 134 14.04 4.05 10.08
N TYR A 135 13.46 2.90 10.43
CA TYR A 135 13.87 1.62 9.85
C TYR A 135 12.72 0.62 9.80
N VAL A 136 12.83 -0.33 8.87
CA VAL A 136 11.95 -1.50 8.84
C VAL A 136 12.33 -2.40 10.00
N SER A 137 11.41 -2.63 10.93
CA SER A 137 11.63 -3.45 12.12
C SER A 137 11.15 -4.88 11.98
N GLU A 138 10.21 -5.14 11.06
CA GLU A 138 9.71 -6.49 10.79
C GLU A 138 9.20 -6.61 9.36
N VAL A 139 9.39 -7.80 8.76
CA VAL A 139 8.84 -8.19 7.45
C VAL A 139 8.06 -9.48 7.58
N THR A 140 7.08 -9.68 6.71
CA THR A 140 6.30 -10.92 6.63
C THR A 140 7.07 -12.03 5.93
N ASP A 141 6.56 -13.25 5.98
CA ASP A 141 7.15 -14.41 5.26
C ASP A 141 7.21 -14.19 3.75
N LEU A 142 6.33 -13.36 3.20
CA LEU A 142 6.34 -12.96 1.79
C LEU A 142 7.31 -11.81 1.49
N GLY A 143 7.97 -11.23 2.51
CA GLY A 143 8.95 -10.17 2.38
C GLY A 143 8.34 -8.77 2.25
N ASN A 144 7.07 -8.59 2.58
CA ASN A 144 6.44 -7.28 2.71
C ASN A 144 6.77 -6.65 4.07
N VAL A 145 6.84 -5.35 4.15
CA VAL A 145 7.05 -4.65 5.41
C VAL A 145 5.81 -4.79 6.29
N TYR A 146 6.01 -5.37 7.47
CA TYR A 146 4.98 -5.47 8.48
C TYR A 146 5.07 -4.34 9.50
N SER A 147 6.30 -3.95 9.87
CA SER A 147 6.52 -2.95 10.92
C SER A 147 7.63 -1.98 10.57
N VAL A 148 7.38 -0.70 10.83
CA VAL A 148 8.35 0.40 10.76
C VAL A 148 8.48 1.05 12.13
N THR A 149 9.71 1.32 12.55
CA THR A 149 10.03 2.04 13.78
C THR A 149 10.63 3.40 13.43
N PHE A 150 10.07 4.45 14.00
CA PHE A 150 10.61 5.82 13.99
C PHE A 150 11.21 6.13 15.35
N VAL A 151 12.33 6.85 15.38
CA VAL A 151 13.02 7.25 16.60
C VAL A 151 13.17 8.77 16.64
N ASP A 152 12.79 9.39 17.74
CA ASP A 152 12.99 10.83 17.93
C ASP A 152 14.34 11.17 18.58
N SER A 153 14.69 12.46 18.59
CA SER A 153 15.94 12.99 19.15
C SER A 153 16.10 12.74 20.67
N ARG A 154 15.05 12.32 21.36
CA ARG A 154 15.07 11.95 22.80
C ARG A 154 15.12 10.44 23.00
N GLY A 155 15.16 9.66 21.91
CA GLY A 155 15.16 8.21 21.95
C GLY A 155 13.77 7.57 22.14
N LYS A 156 12.69 8.35 22.06
CA LYS A 156 11.34 7.82 22.04
C LYS A 156 11.09 7.13 20.71
N THR A 157 10.45 5.97 20.73
CA THR A 157 10.11 5.20 19.53
C THR A 157 8.61 5.24 19.25
N LEU A 158 8.28 5.28 17.97
CA LEU A 158 6.93 5.09 17.43
C LEU A 158 6.98 3.90 16.46
N VAL A 159 6.22 2.86 16.76
CA VAL A 159 6.11 1.67 15.90
C VAL A 159 4.77 1.71 15.16
N ARG A 160 4.82 1.48 13.84
CA ARG A 160 3.61 1.37 12.99
C ARG A 160 3.62 0.01 12.31
N THR A 161 2.46 -0.65 12.25
CA THR A 161 2.32 -2.02 11.73
C THR A 161 1.23 -2.11 10.67
N GLY A 162 1.28 -3.14 9.85
CA GLY A 162 0.32 -3.39 8.80
C GLY A 162 0.26 -2.25 7.78
N ASP A 163 -0.92 -1.84 7.34
CA ASP A 163 -1.06 -0.72 6.40
C ASP A 163 -0.57 0.61 7.02
N ASP A 164 -0.66 0.79 8.31
CA ASP A 164 -0.14 1.97 8.99
C ASP A 164 1.40 2.12 8.85
N ALA A 165 2.15 1.02 8.68
CA ALA A 165 3.59 1.08 8.41
C ALA A 165 3.88 1.83 7.11
N ARG A 166 3.02 1.71 6.11
CA ARG A 166 3.06 2.41 4.84
C ARG A 166 2.42 3.79 4.93
N MET A 167 1.24 3.87 5.54
CA MET A 167 0.47 5.13 5.63
C MET A 167 1.13 6.19 6.50
N ALA A 168 2.03 5.81 7.41
CA ALA A 168 2.83 6.75 8.20
C ALA A 168 3.71 7.70 7.34
N PHE A 169 3.94 7.35 6.08
CA PHE A 169 4.67 8.17 5.12
C PHE A 169 3.78 9.00 4.19
N TYR A 170 2.46 8.82 4.24
CA TYR A 170 1.53 9.46 3.32
C TYR A 170 1.32 10.93 3.65
N SER A 171 1.46 11.79 2.64
CA SER A 171 1.17 13.22 2.77
C SER A 171 0.69 13.82 1.45
N THR A 172 -0.57 14.22 1.41
CA THR A 172 -1.12 14.98 0.27
C THR A 172 -0.48 16.36 0.13
N THR A 173 -0.14 17.00 1.26
CA THR A 173 0.50 18.32 1.29
C THR A 173 1.88 18.31 0.66
N LEU A 174 2.67 17.25 0.92
CA LEU A 174 3.99 17.09 0.32
C LEU A 174 3.94 16.37 -1.04
N GLY A 175 2.79 15.85 -1.44
CA GLY A 175 2.66 15.03 -2.63
C GLY A 175 3.49 13.73 -2.56
N LYS A 176 3.69 13.19 -1.35
CA LYS A 176 4.53 12.01 -1.12
C LYS A 176 3.70 10.81 -0.68
N ASN A 177 4.06 9.64 -1.20
CA ASN A 177 3.38 8.38 -0.95
C ASN A 177 4.39 7.22 -1.06
N VAL A 178 4.14 6.16 -0.29
CA VAL A 178 4.80 4.85 -0.40
C VAL A 178 3.80 3.90 -1.09
N PRO A 179 3.99 3.56 -2.37
CA PRO A 179 2.97 2.90 -3.18
C PRO A 179 2.61 1.47 -2.78
N SER A 180 3.58 0.70 -2.24
CA SER A 180 3.37 -0.70 -1.85
C SER A 180 3.99 -1.02 -0.49
N LEU A 181 3.63 -2.16 0.11
CA LEU A 181 4.25 -2.65 1.35
C LEU A 181 5.65 -3.26 1.13
N ARG A 182 6.13 -3.35 -0.10
CA ARG A 182 7.43 -3.95 -0.44
C ARG A 182 8.48 -2.87 -0.64
N PHE A 183 9.13 -2.47 0.45
CA PHE A 183 10.12 -1.39 0.43
C PHE A 183 11.25 -1.57 1.45
N THR A 184 12.30 -0.78 1.30
CA THR A 184 13.40 -0.64 2.25
C THR A 184 13.56 0.82 2.62
N ILE A 185 14.12 1.09 3.79
CA ILE A 185 14.47 2.43 4.27
C ILE A 185 15.99 2.50 4.39
N THR A 186 16.59 3.57 3.86
CA THR A 186 18.03 3.84 3.98
C THR A 186 18.24 5.29 4.39
N GLY A 187 19.40 5.63 4.98
CA GLY A 187 19.75 7.00 5.37
C GLY A 187 19.65 7.31 6.86
N GLY A 188 19.20 6.35 7.68
CA GLY A 188 19.21 6.48 9.15
C GLY A 188 20.60 6.25 9.74
N THR A 189 20.85 6.79 10.95
CA THR A 189 22.09 6.56 11.74
C THR A 189 21.99 5.34 12.63
N GLY A 190 20.78 4.80 12.80
CA GLY A 190 20.49 3.65 13.66
C GLY A 190 20.92 2.35 13.04
N GLY A 191 21.65 1.53 13.79
CA GLY A 191 22.11 0.21 13.40
C GLY A 191 20.99 -0.84 13.33
N GLY A 192 19.84 -0.51 12.77
CA GLY A 192 18.81 -1.47 12.41
C GLY A 192 19.36 -2.37 11.30
N SER A 193 19.39 -3.67 11.54
CA SER A 193 19.72 -4.65 10.53
C SER A 193 18.89 -4.38 9.29
N SER A 194 19.54 -3.99 8.20
CA SER A 194 18.91 -3.93 6.89
C SER A 194 18.46 -5.34 6.54
N TYR A 195 17.19 -5.64 6.73
CA TYR A 195 16.60 -6.81 6.11
C TYR A 195 16.61 -6.54 4.61
N ALA A 196 17.66 -7.02 3.94
CA ALA A 196 17.72 -7.01 2.50
C ALA A 196 16.67 -8.00 2.01
N VAL A 197 15.49 -7.51 1.71
CA VAL A 197 14.66 -8.18 0.71
C VAL A 197 15.45 -8.04 -0.57
N ASN A 198 15.81 -9.15 -1.20
CA ASN A 198 16.60 -9.21 -2.42
C ASN A 198 15.96 -8.36 -3.51
N SER A 199 16.26 -7.09 -3.54
CA SER A 199 15.92 -6.18 -4.61
C SER A 199 17.21 -5.80 -5.32
N ALA A 200 17.18 -5.85 -6.64
CA ALA A 200 18.31 -5.53 -7.47
C ALA A 200 18.98 -4.23 -7.04
N SER A 201 20.27 -4.32 -6.78
CA SER A 201 21.17 -3.28 -6.32
C SER A 201 21.02 -1.97 -7.13
N GLY A 202 20.43 -0.96 -6.50
CA GLY A 202 20.76 0.42 -6.78
C GLY A 202 21.47 0.96 -5.55
N THR A 203 22.77 1.19 -5.62
CA THR A 203 23.53 1.83 -4.56
C THR A 203 23.09 3.28 -4.48
N LEU A 204 22.21 3.60 -3.53
CA LEU A 204 21.94 4.98 -3.16
C LEU A 204 22.86 5.33 -2.00
N SER A 205 23.77 6.26 -2.23
CA SER A 205 24.58 6.85 -1.17
C SER A 205 23.66 7.57 -0.18
N ALA A 206 23.83 7.26 1.10
CA ALA A 206 23.15 7.96 2.17
C ALA A 206 23.37 9.47 2.02
N LEU A 207 22.28 10.22 1.90
CA LEU A 207 22.31 11.65 2.07
C LEU A 207 22.21 11.92 3.57
N ASP A 208 23.24 12.54 4.16
CA ASP A 208 23.18 12.98 5.55
C ASP A 208 21.93 13.84 5.78
N GLY A 209 21.08 13.43 6.70
CA GLY A 209 19.88 14.17 7.10
C GLY A 209 18.59 13.83 6.33
N ALA A 210 18.51 12.69 5.63
CA ALA A 210 17.30 12.25 4.93
C ALA A 210 17.07 10.75 5.03
N ALA A 211 15.80 10.33 5.09
CA ALA A 211 15.40 8.96 4.87
C ALA A 211 15.04 8.75 3.39
N VAL A 212 15.57 7.71 2.79
CA VAL A 212 15.22 7.30 1.42
C VAL A 212 14.49 5.98 1.49
N ILE A 213 13.29 5.93 0.91
CA ILE A 213 12.44 4.75 0.89
C ILE A 213 12.33 4.28 -0.54
N SER A 214 12.71 3.05 -0.80
CA SER A 214 12.67 2.45 -2.14
C SER A 214 11.93 1.13 -2.09
N GLY A 215 11.11 0.84 -3.10
CA GLY A 215 10.33 -0.38 -3.23
C GLY A 215 10.35 -0.96 -4.64
N GLY A 216 9.92 -2.20 -4.74
CA GLY A 216 9.80 -2.98 -5.97
C GLY A 216 10.44 -4.36 -5.88
N GLY A 217 9.85 -5.35 -6.59
CA GLY A 217 10.36 -6.72 -6.65
C GLY A 217 11.54 -6.88 -7.61
N THR A 218 12.33 -7.93 -7.43
CA THR A 218 13.34 -8.40 -8.38
C THR A 218 12.77 -9.46 -9.30
N ILE A 219 13.14 -9.39 -10.58
CA ILE A 219 13.03 -10.52 -11.49
C ILE A 219 14.28 -11.38 -11.24
N SER A 220 14.11 -12.58 -10.76
CA SER A 220 15.13 -13.63 -10.75
C SER A 220 15.02 -14.48 -12.00
#